data_2e2e7a384253bb985bded4f51d2bb5e0
#
_entry.id   2e2e7a384253bb985bded4f51d2bb5e0
#
_cell.length_a   1.000
_cell.length_b   1.000
_cell.length_c   1.000
_cell.angle_alpha   90.00
_cell.angle_beta   90.00
_cell.angle_gamma   90.00
#
_symmetry.space_group_name_H-M   'P 1'
#
loop_
_entity.id
_entity.type
_entity.pdbx_description
1 polymer ?
#
loop_
_entity_poly.entity_id
_entity_poly.type
_entity_poly.pdbx_seq_one_letter_code
_entity_poly.pdbx_strand_id
1 'polypeptide(L)'
;MINSYYQERESRITAMLDWAATELKAIGLDTSVVTPKGDPKKVILEHAAEWSADSIFVGTRDFKSGFERFRLGSVSTAIVTHAQCSVEVVRPSERES
;
A
#
# COMPACT_ATOMS: atom_id res chain seq x y z
N MET A 1 3.83 -26.09 11.18
CA MET A 1 2.73 -25.21 11.58
C MET A 1 3.00 -23.73 11.29
N ILE A 2 4.11 -23.19 11.75
CA ILE A 2 4.47 -21.80 11.49
C ILE A 2 4.64 -21.53 9.99
N ASN A 3 5.25 -22.45 9.28
CA ASN A 3 5.45 -22.32 7.84
C ASN A 3 4.14 -22.28 7.06
N SER A 4 3.15 -23.07 7.47
CA SER A 4 1.83 -23.06 6.82
C SER A 4 1.11 -21.74 6.97
N TYR A 5 1.22 -21.13 8.16
CA TYR A 5 0.62 -19.82 8.41
C TYR A 5 1.21 -18.75 7.50
N TYR A 6 2.54 -18.70 7.40
CA TYR A 6 3.21 -17.73 6.54
C TYR A 6 2.92 -17.97 5.07
N GLN A 7 2.85 -19.20 4.65
CA GLN A 7 2.52 -19.54 3.27
C GLN A 7 1.11 -19.10 2.90
N GLU A 8 0.14 -19.31 3.79
CA GLU A 8 -1.23 -18.86 3.54
C GLU A 8 -1.31 -17.35 3.44
N ARG A 9 -0.61 -16.65 4.31
CA ARG A 9 -0.58 -15.19 4.32
C ARG A 9 0.04 -14.65 3.04
N GLU A 10 1.16 -15.21 2.62
CA GLU A 10 1.82 -14.82 1.38
C GLU A 10 0.95 -15.12 0.17
N SER A 11 0.26 -16.25 0.17
CA SER A 11 -0.65 -16.61 -0.92
C SER A 11 -1.80 -15.61 -1.05
N ARG A 12 -2.36 -15.16 0.08
CA ARG A 12 -3.43 -14.17 0.06
C ARG A 12 -2.95 -12.82 -0.45
N ILE A 13 -1.78 -12.41 -0.03
CA ILE A 13 -1.18 -11.15 -0.49
C ILE A 13 -0.90 -11.22 -1.98
N THR A 14 -0.31 -12.32 -2.45
CA THR A 14 -0.03 -12.51 -3.86
C THR A 14 -1.31 -12.49 -4.69
N ALA A 15 -2.36 -13.17 -4.24
CA ALA A 15 -3.65 -13.19 -4.93
C ALA A 15 -4.26 -11.78 -5.01
N MET A 16 -4.19 -11.02 -3.93
CA MET A 16 -4.71 -9.66 -3.89
C MET A 16 -3.94 -8.75 -4.86
N LEU A 17 -2.62 -8.86 -4.87
CA LEU A 17 -1.79 -8.06 -5.77
C LEU A 17 -2.00 -8.43 -7.23
N ASP A 18 -2.14 -9.71 -7.52
CA ASP A 18 -2.44 -10.17 -8.87
C ASP A 18 -3.79 -9.65 -9.36
N TRP A 19 -4.79 -9.68 -8.48
CA TRP A 19 -6.10 -9.12 -8.81
C TRP A 19 -6.00 -7.62 -9.11
N ALA A 20 -5.33 -6.89 -8.25
CA ALA A 20 -5.17 -5.44 -8.42
C ALA A 20 -4.43 -5.12 -9.71
N ALA A 21 -3.34 -5.84 -9.99
CA ALA A 21 -2.59 -5.65 -11.22
C ALA A 21 -3.43 -5.94 -12.46
N THR A 22 -4.25 -6.99 -12.42
CA THR A 22 -5.15 -7.33 -13.51
C THR A 22 -6.15 -6.21 -13.77
N GLU A 23 -6.74 -5.66 -12.72
CA GLU A 23 -7.68 -4.55 -12.84
C GLU A 23 -7.02 -3.31 -13.44
N LEU A 24 -5.81 -2.98 -12.99
CA LEU A 24 -5.10 -1.81 -13.49
C LEU A 24 -4.68 -1.97 -14.96
N LYS A 25 -4.23 -3.16 -15.33
CA LYS A 25 -3.88 -3.44 -16.72
C LYS A 25 -5.11 -3.40 -17.63
N ALA A 26 -6.25 -3.82 -17.12
CA ALA A 26 -7.49 -3.83 -17.90
C ALA A 26 -7.92 -2.41 -18.30
N ILE A 27 -7.57 -1.40 -17.52
CA ILE A 27 -7.89 -0.02 -17.84
C ILE A 27 -6.73 0.69 -18.57
N GLY A 28 -5.73 -0.05 -19.01
CA GLY A 28 -4.68 0.47 -19.87
C GLY A 28 -3.41 0.93 -19.16
N LEU A 29 -3.27 0.64 -17.86
CA LEU A 29 -2.06 1.03 -17.14
C LEU A 29 -0.97 -0.03 -17.26
N ASP A 30 0.25 0.41 -17.54
CA ASP A 30 1.42 -0.45 -17.51
C ASP A 30 1.78 -0.70 -16.06
N THR A 31 1.57 -1.93 -15.60
CA THR A 31 1.62 -2.28 -14.20
C THR A 31 2.61 -3.40 -13.93
N SER A 32 3.44 -3.23 -12.90
CA SER A 32 4.28 -4.28 -12.38
C SER A 32 4.06 -4.40 -10.88
N VAL A 33 4.29 -5.59 -10.36
CA VAL A 33 4.10 -5.88 -8.93
C VAL A 33 5.45 -6.22 -8.32
N VAL A 34 5.77 -5.60 -7.21
CA VAL A 34 6.96 -5.93 -6.43
C VAL A 34 6.56 -6.12 -4.97
N THR A 35 7.25 -7.03 -4.29
CA THR A 35 6.99 -7.31 -2.88
C THR A 35 8.33 -7.32 -2.13
N PRO A 36 9.01 -6.17 -2.05
CA PRO A 36 10.29 -6.13 -1.37
C PRO A 36 10.12 -6.40 0.12
N LYS A 37 11.15 -6.98 0.72
CA LYS A 37 11.16 -7.27 2.15
C LYS A 37 11.85 -6.15 2.91
N GLY A 38 11.42 -5.93 4.15
CA GLY A 38 12.01 -4.94 5.02
C GLY A 38 10.98 -4.05 5.67
N ASP A 39 11.44 -2.97 6.28
CA ASP A 39 10.56 -2.00 6.89
C ASP A 39 9.76 -1.28 5.79
N PRO A 40 8.43 -1.38 5.81
CA PRO A 40 7.60 -0.78 4.75
C PRO A 40 7.87 0.70 4.52
N LYS A 41 8.11 1.46 5.58
CA LYS A 41 8.39 2.89 5.47
C LYS A 41 9.61 3.15 4.60
N LYS A 42 10.67 2.42 4.88
CA LYS A 42 11.93 2.58 4.18
C LYS A 42 11.87 2.04 2.77
N VAL A 43 11.31 0.85 2.62
CA VAL A 43 11.24 0.16 1.33
C VAL A 43 10.43 0.95 0.31
N ILE A 44 9.28 1.48 0.72
CA ILE A 44 8.43 2.25 -0.18
C ILE A 44 9.14 3.53 -0.65
N LEU A 45 9.75 4.24 0.29
CA LEU A 45 10.46 5.49 -0.04
C LEU A 45 11.66 5.24 -0.95
N GLU A 46 12.44 4.20 -0.67
CA GLU A 46 13.58 3.84 -1.50
C GLU A 46 13.15 3.44 -2.92
N HIS A 47 12.12 2.62 -3.01
CA HIS A 47 11.63 2.15 -4.29
C HIS A 47 11.06 3.29 -5.13
N ALA A 48 10.30 4.18 -4.50
CA ALA A 48 9.76 5.34 -5.19
C ALA A 48 10.87 6.24 -5.72
N ALA A 49 11.93 6.44 -4.95
CA ALA A 49 13.07 7.23 -5.39
C ALA A 49 13.81 6.57 -6.54
N GLU A 50 14.08 5.28 -6.44
CA GLU A 50 14.75 4.53 -7.51
C GLU A 50 13.96 4.56 -8.81
N TRP A 51 12.66 4.51 -8.70
CA TRP A 51 11.75 4.49 -9.84
C TRP A 51 11.42 5.89 -10.36
N SER A 52 11.88 6.92 -9.67
CA SER A 52 11.56 8.32 -10.00
C SER A 52 10.05 8.53 -10.08
N ALA A 53 9.33 8.01 -9.09
CA ALA A 53 7.88 8.08 -9.07
C ALA A 53 7.41 9.54 -9.02
N ASP A 54 6.38 9.85 -9.78
CA ASP A 54 5.75 11.17 -9.74
C ASP A 54 4.78 11.31 -8.57
N SER A 55 4.20 10.21 -8.16
CA SER A 55 3.28 10.18 -7.02
C SER A 55 3.22 8.80 -6.38
N ILE A 56 2.83 8.80 -5.13
CA ILE A 56 2.61 7.59 -4.35
C ILE A 56 1.17 7.63 -3.84
N PHE A 57 0.45 6.54 -4.05
CA PHE A 57 -0.87 6.35 -3.46
C PHE A 57 -0.74 5.36 -2.32
N VAL A 58 -1.14 5.75 -1.12
CA VAL A 58 -1.02 4.90 0.05
C VAL A 58 -2.36 4.79 0.76
N GLY A 59 -2.74 3.57 1.10
CA GLY A 59 -3.97 3.34 1.83
C GLY A 59 -3.80 3.52 3.33
N THR A 60 -4.88 3.83 4.00
CA THR A 60 -4.90 3.90 5.46
C THR A 60 -5.66 2.70 6.01
N ARG A 61 -5.41 2.41 7.28
CA ARG A 61 -6.20 1.41 7.98
C ARG A 61 -7.62 1.91 8.16
N ASP A 62 -8.56 0.96 8.18
CA ASP A 62 -9.93 1.24 8.49
C ASP A 62 -10.09 1.40 10.00
N PHE A 63 -10.23 2.62 10.46
CA PHE A 63 -10.44 2.92 11.87
C PHE A 63 -11.94 3.03 12.14
N LYS A 64 -12.40 2.27 13.10
CA LYS A 64 -13.83 2.09 13.36
C LYS A 64 -14.50 3.17 14.19
N SER A 65 -13.77 4.09 14.81
CA SER A 65 -14.42 5.05 15.69
C SER A 65 -13.62 6.33 15.94
N GLY A 66 -14.36 7.42 16.08
CA GLY A 66 -13.94 8.66 16.69
C GLY A 66 -12.67 9.26 16.15
N PHE A 67 -11.77 9.56 17.04
CA PHE A 67 -10.52 10.22 16.74
C PHE A 67 -9.59 9.42 15.84
N GLU A 68 -9.74 8.10 15.85
CA GLU A 68 -8.89 7.25 15.02
C GLU A 68 -9.06 7.52 13.53
N ARG A 69 -10.22 8.02 13.15
CA ARG A 69 -10.51 8.37 11.76
C ARG A 69 -9.60 9.47 11.22
N PHE A 70 -9.05 10.28 12.11
CA PHE A 70 -8.20 11.40 11.74
C PHE A 70 -6.72 11.08 11.80
N ARG A 71 -6.37 9.88 12.24
CA ARG A 71 -4.97 9.47 12.35
C ARG A 71 -4.51 8.78 11.08
N LEU A 72 -3.34 9.12 10.65
CA LEU A 72 -2.63 8.36 9.65
C LEU A 72 -1.90 7.21 10.35
N GLY A 73 -1.76 6.08 9.69
CA GLY A 73 -0.91 5.01 10.18
C GLY A 73 0.56 5.44 10.14
N SER A 74 1.42 4.67 10.82
CA SER A 74 2.84 4.99 10.88
C SER A 74 3.51 4.99 9.51
N VAL A 75 3.12 4.07 8.64
CA VAL A 75 3.66 4.00 7.28
C VAL A 75 3.22 5.20 6.46
N SER A 76 1.93 5.51 6.48
CA SER A 76 1.39 6.66 5.73
C SER A 76 2.01 7.96 6.20
N THR A 77 2.16 8.14 7.50
CA THR A 77 2.79 9.33 8.07
C THR A 77 4.23 9.49 7.59
N ALA A 78 4.99 8.40 7.62
CA ALA A 78 6.39 8.44 7.17
C ALA A 78 6.48 8.81 5.70
N ILE A 79 5.62 8.25 4.87
CA ILE A 79 5.63 8.51 3.43
C ILE A 79 5.26 9.97 3.15
N VAL A 80 4.19 10.47 3.77
CA VAL A 80 3.79 11.88 3.61
C VAL A 80 4.91 12.82 4.03
N THR A 81 5.61 12.49 5.11
CA THR A 81 6.66 13.35 5.65
C THR A 81 7.93 13.34 4.81
N HIS A 82 8.32 12.19 4.29
CA HIS A 82 9.64 12.02 3.70
C HIS A 82 9.68 11.83 2.19
N ALA A 83 8.55 11.62 1.52
CA ALA A 83 8.55 11.42 0.09
C ALA A 83 8.97 12.69 -0.64
N GLN A 84 9.69 12.52 -1.76
CA GLN A 84 10.13 13.63 -2.60
C GLN A 84 9.17 13.88 -3.76
N CYS A 85 8.04 13.20 -3.76
CA CYS A 85 7.02 13.34 -4.79
C CYS A 85 5.66 13.55 -4.12
N SER A 86 4.64 13.73 -4.93
CA SER A 86 3.27 13.86 -4.43
C SER A 86 2.82 12.58 -3.76
N VAL A 87 2.07 12.72 -2.68
CA VAL A 87 1.52 11.57 -1.97
C VAL A 87 0.02 11.78 -1.81
N GLU A 88 -0.75 10.79 -2.22
CA GLU A 88 -2.18 10.79 -1.98
C GLU A 88 -2.53 9.70 -0.98
N VAL A 89 -3.21 10.09 0.08
CA VAL A 89 -3.66 9.16 1.11
C VAL A 89 -5.09 8.75 0.78
N VAL A 90 -5.28 7.45 0.55
CA VAL A 90 -6.59 6.93 0.17
C VAL A 90 -7.23 6.31 1.40
N ARG A 91 -8.41 6.79 1.75
CA ARG A 91 -9.17 6.29 2.89
C ARG A 91 -10.29 5.40 2.42
N PRO A 92 -10.66 4.38 3.22
CA PRO A 92 -11.82 3.57 2.88
C PRO A 92 -13.08 4.43 2.80
N SER A 93 -13.98 4.06 1.91
CA SER A 93 -15.24 4.78 1.77
C SER A 93 -16.17 4.44 2.94
N GLU A 94 -16.75 5.46 3.57
CA GLU A 94 -17.71 5.26 4.65
C GLU A 94 -19.01 4.61 4.15
N ARG A 95 -19.28 4.71 2.87
CA ARG A 95 -20.51 4.15 2.28
C ARG A 95 -20.50 2.63 2.24
N GLU A 96 -19.33 2.03 2.35
CA GLU A 96 -19.16 0.59 2.26
C GLU A 96 -19.18 -0.10 3.62
N SER A 97 -19.27 0.63 4.67
CA SER A 97 -19.28 0.07 6.03
C SER A 97 -20.69 -0.26 6.51
#